data_701c59960ece8a17e40eeea2162a41c1
#
_entry.id   701c59960ece8a17e40eeea2162a41c1
#
_cell.length_a   1.000
_cell.length_b   1.000
_cell.length_c   1.000
_cell.angle_alpha   90.00
_cell.angle_beta   90.00
_cell.angle_gamma   90.00
#
_symmetry.space_group_name_H-M   'P 1'
#
loop_
_entity.id
_entity.type
_entity.pdbx_description
1 polymer ?
#
loop_
_entity_poly.entity_id
_entity_poly.type
_entity_poly.pdbx_seq_one_letter_code
_entity_poly.pdbx_strand_id
1 'polypeptide(L)'
;TSQILTNYGSFVDDVTSWGGQDNDPTDYGSVYVSIKFKADVDAATQLDVKNKIISELSDNFAIASIDTKFVDVNIAYMEVLTTFNFDPDLTSRTSSATETLIQDTINSYFSNNLQKFGRVFRRSNLLAILDDIDESILNTKMRIKIQKRFTPTLGVARDYQINFPVELGAATG
;
A
#
# COMPACT_ATOMS: atom_id res chain seq x y z
N THR A 1 1.21 7.04 16.27
CA THR A 1 1.26 7.26 14.79
C THR A 1 1.18 8.72 14.43
N SER A 2 0.18 9.50 14.88
CA SER A 2 0.03 10.93 14.51
C SER A 2 1.24 11.78 14.88
N GLN A 3 1.84 11.58 16.04
CA GLN A 3 3.03 12.32 16.49
C GLN A 3 4.25 12.07 15.57
N ILE A 4 4.45 10.83 15.11
CA ILE A 4 5.51 10.48 14.16
C ILE A 4 5.31 11.23 12.84
N LEU A 5 4.09 11.27 12.32
CA LEU A 5 3.79 12.01 11.10
C LEU A 5 3.97 13.53 11.27
N THR A 6 3.68 14.07 12.45
CA THR A 6 3.88 15.48 12.75
C THR A 6 5.36 15.83 12.83
N ASN A 7 6.17 15.04 13.54
CA ASN A 7 7.58 15.32 13.78
C ASN A 7 8.48 14.96 12.57
N TYR A 8 8.11 13.90 11.85
CA TYR A 8 8.96 13.32 10.78
C TYR A 8 8.29 13.31 9.39
N GLY A 9 7.21 14.08 9.18
CA GLY A 9 6.47 14.13 7.91
C GLY A 9 7.28 14.64 6.71
N SER A 10 8.46 15.23 6.93
CA SER A 10 9.42 15.53 5.86
C SER A 10 10.03 14.28 5.25
N PHE A 11 10.18 13.19 6.02
CA PHE A 11 10.82 11.92 5.64
C PHE A 11 9.81 10.78 5.51
N VAL A 12 8.73 10.82 6.29
CA VAL A 12 7.74 9.75 6.42
C VAL A 12 6.50 10.08 5.60
N ASP A 13 6.10 9.14 4.73
CA ASP A 13 4.87 9.22 3.93
C ASP A 13 3.67 8.71 4.72
N ASP A 14 3.83 7.58 5.43
CA ASP A 14 2.79 7.01 6.28
C ASP A 14 3.38 6.09 7.36
N VAL A 15 2.62 5.87 8.43
CA VAL A 15 3.03 5.02 9.55
C VAL A 15 1.84 4.29 10.15
N THR A 16 2.04 3.03 10.50
CA THR A 16 1.09 2.22 11.25
C THR A 16 1.77 1.56 12.44
N SER A 17 1.00 1.30 13.49
CA SER A 17 1.47 0.58 14.66
C SER A 17 0.37 -0.29 15.24
N TRP A 18 0.77 -1.42 15.85
CA TRP A 18 -0.13 -2.35 16.52
C TRP A 18 0.56 -2.99 17.72
N GLY A 19 -0.23 -3.53 18.65
CA GLY A 19 0.29 -4.26 19.79
C GLY A 19 0.72 -5.66 19.40
N GLY A 20 1.77 -6.19 20.04
CA GLY A 20 2.24 -7.55 19.78
C GLY A 20 1.22 -8.63 20.13
N GLN A 21 0.17 -8.31 20.93
CA GLN A 21 -0.94 -9.22 21.19
C GLN A 21 -1.73 -9.58 19.90
N ASP A 22 -1.66 -8.76 18.86
CA ASP A 22 -2.35 -8.97 17.59
C ASP A 22 -1.51 -9.84 16.62
N ASN A 23 -0.32 -10.26 17.03
CA ASN A 23 0.54 -11.13 16.23
C ASN A 23 0.23 -12.63 16.46
N ASP A 24 0.61 -13.45 15.49
CA ASP A 24 0.63 -14.91 15.62
C ASP A 24 2.07 -15.41 15.34
N PRO A 25 2.79 -15.95 16.34
CA PRO A 25 2.41 -16.06 17.77
C PRO A 25 2.34 -14.71 18.48
N THR A 26 1.50 -14.61 19.50
CA THR A 26 1.32 -13.43 20.34
C THR A 26 2.61 -13.02 21.05
N ASP A 27 2.96 -11.73 21.02
CA ASP A 27 4.16 -11.16 21.64
C ASP A 27 3.77 -10.04 22.59
N TYR A 28 3.51 -10.40 23.85
CA TYR A 28 3.11 -9.45 24.87
C TYR A 28 4.26 -8.51 25.27
N GLY A 29 3.92 -7.23 25.55
CA GLY A 29 4.90 -6.21 25.93
C GLY A 29 5.65 -5.57 24.76
N SER A 30 5.32 -5.94 23.53
CA SER A 30 5.89 -5.35 22.32
C SER A 30 4.89 -4.49 21.56
N VAL A 31 5.39 -3.40 20.97
CA VAL A 31 4.67 -2.58 19.99
C VAL A 31 5.41 -2.65 18.66
N TYR A 32 4.68 -3.00 17.63
CA TYR A 32 5.19 -3.07 16.27
C TYR A 32 4.88 -1.78 15.53
N VAL A 33 5.88 -1.25 14.83
CA VAL A 33 5.78 -0.02 14.04
C VAL A 33 6.26 -0.30 12.62
N SER A 34 5.44 0.02 11.64
CA SER A 34 5.82 -0.01 10.24
C SER A 34 5.77 1.38 9.67
N ILE A 35 6.88 1.84 9.09
CA ILE A 35 7.04 3.18 8.54
C ILE A 35 7.25 3.08 7.04
N LYS A 36 6.39 3.78 6.29
CA LYS A 36 6.59 4.02 4.88
C LYS A 36 7.33 5.33 4.71
N PHE A 37 8.60 5.25 4.33
CA PHE A 37 9.41 6.43 4.01
C PHE A 37 9.10 6.93 2.60
N LYS A 38 9.36 8.20 2.36
CA LYS A 38 9.30 8.78 1.02
C LYS A 38 10.39 8.19 0.14
N ALA A 39 10.18 8.17 -1.16
CA ALA A 39 11.07 7.49 -2.11
C ALA A 39 12.49 8.11 -2.20
N ASP A 40 12.63 9.38 -1.81
CA ASP A 40 13.87 10.14 -1.83
C ASP A 40 14.70 10.01 -0.54
N VAL A 41 14.20 9.27 0.47
CA VAL A 41 14.87 9.09 1.76
C VAL A 41 15.80 7.88 1.71
N ASP A 42 17.10 8.14 1.87
CA ASP A 42 18.13 7.10 1.88
C ASP A 42 18.10 6.22 3.16
N ALA A 43 18.76 5.06 3.09
CA ALA A 43 18.74 4.08 4.18
C ALA A 43 19.37 4.58 5.48
N ALA A 44 20.38 5.47 5.42
CA ALA A 44 21.02 6.03 6.60
C ALA A 44 20.06 6.99 7.33
N THR A 45 19.38 7.85 6.59
CA THR A 45 18.34 8.74 7.12
C THR A 45 17.15 7.95 7.69
N GLN A 46 16.72 6.84 7.04
CA GLN A 46 15.68 5.96 7.57
C GLN A 46 16.07 5.37 8.91
N LEU A 47 17.33 4.93 9.06
CA LEU A 47 17.85 4.38 10.32
C LEU A 47 17.91 5.46 11.42
N ASP A 48 18.38 6.65 11.09
CA ASP A 48 18.46 7.79 12.02
C ASP A 48 17.05 8.17 12.53
N VAL A 49 16.06 8.26 11.66
CA VAL A 49 14.67 8.53 12.05
C VAL A 49 14.12 7.44 12.96
N LYS A 50 14.36 6.15 12.65
CA LYS A 50 13.95 5.03 13.52
C LYS A 50 14.58 5.13 14.91
N ASN A 51 15.87 5.43 15.00
CA ASN A 51 16.58 5.58 16.28
C ASN A 51 16.05 6.76 17.10
N LYS A 52 15.76 7.90 16.46
CA LYS A 52 15.15 9.06 17.12
C LYS A 52 13.77 8.74 17.67
N ILE A 53 12.94 8.02 16.91
CA ILE A 53 11.61 7.57 17.36
C ILE A 53 11.75 6.67 18.59
N ILE A 54 12.70 5.72 18.63
CA ILE A 54 12.95 4.88 19.80
C ILE A 54 13.32 5.74 21.01
N SER A 55 14.25 6.69 20.85
CA SER A 55 14.68 7.58 21.92
C SER A 55 13.52 8.42 22.49
N GLU A 56 12.73 9.04 21.60
CA GLU A 56 11.56 9.83 21.99
C GLU A 56 10.49 8.99 22.73
N LEU A 57 10.28 7.74 22.30
CA LEU A 57 9.34 6.83 22.96
C LEU A 57 9.87 6.41 24.33
N SER A 58 11.17 6.11 24.45
CA SER A 58 11.80 5.75 25.73
C SER A 58 11.75 6.89 26.72
N ASP A 59 12.02 8.12 26.31
CA ASP A 59 12.02 9.30 27.15
C ASP A 59 10.62 9.69 27.64
N ASN A 60 9.60 9.50 26.79
CA ASN A 60 8.22 9.88 27.11
C ASN A 60 7.42 8.78 27.85
N PHE A 61 7.83 7.51 27.73
CA PHE A 61 7.13 6.36 28.29
C PHE A 61 7.99 5.55 29.27
N ALA A 62 8.82 6.21 30.04
CA ALA A 62 9.72 5.60 31.04
C ALA A 62 9.05 4.68 32.10
N ILE A 63 7.72 4.56 32.09
CA ILE A 63 6.94 3.78 33.07
C ILE A 63 6.60 2.36 32.57
N ALA A 64 6.66 2.10 31.27
CA ALA A 64 6.31 0.79 30.73
C ALA A 64 7.51 0.19 30.01
N SER A 65 7.91 -1.01 30.40
CA SER A 65 8.85 -1.84 29.65
C SER A 65 8.19 -2.30 28.35
N ILE A 66 8.00 -1.37 27.40
CA ILE A 66 7.45 -1.63 26.08
C ILE A 66 8.61 -1.74 25.11
N ASP A 67 8.75 -2.90 24.48
CA ASP A 67 9.72 -3.12 23.43
C ASP A 67 9.15 -2.65 22.07
N THR A 68 9.82 -1.66 21.44
CA THR A 68 9.40 -1.14 20.15
C THR A 68 10.15 -1.84 19.03
N LYS A 69 9.41 -2.55 18.18
CA LYS A 69 9.94 -3.31 17.04
C LYS A 69 9.55 -2.66 15.73
N PHE A 70 10.55 -2.30 14.93
CA PHE A 70 10.29 -1.87 13.55
C PHE A 70 10.19 -3.06 12.63
N VAL A 71 9.16 -3.06 11.80
CA VAL A 71 8.96 -4.07 10.75
C VAL A 71 8.84 -3.40 9.39
N ASP A 72 9.31 -4.11 8.39
CA ASP A 72 9.22 -3.62 7.01
C ASP A 72 7.79 -3.54 6.53
N VAL A 73 7.55 -2.61 5.59
CA VAL A 73 6.24 -2.42 4.98
C VAL A 73 5.84 -3.66 4.19
N ASN A 74 4.71 -4.27 4.57
CA ASN A 74 4.15 -5.39 3.83
C ASN A 74 3.30 -4.87 2.67
N ILE A 75 3.85 -4.89 1.46
CA ILE A 75 3.22 -4.35 0.25
C ILE A 75 2.50 -5.46 -0.51
N ALA A 76 1.22 -5.26 -0.81
CA ALA A 76 0.48 -6.03 -1.79
C ALA A 76 0.46 -5.26 -3.13
N TYR A 77 0.95 -5.86 -4.18
CA TYR A 77 0.91 -5.31 -5.52
C TYR A 77 -0.38 -5.73 -6.22
N MET A 78 -0.95 -4.84 -7.00
CA MET A 78 -2.14 -5.12 -7.79
C MET A 78 -1.82 -4.99 -9.27
N GLU A 79 -2.11 -6.04 -10.04
CA GLU A 79 -2.11 -6.01 -11.50
C GLU A 79 -3.55 -5.74 -11.95
N VAL A 80 -3.75 -4.65 -12.66
CA VAL A 80 -5.05 -4.24 -13.19
C VAL A 80 -5.04 -4.41 -14.70
N LEU A 81 -5.89 -5.29 -15.21
CA LEU A 81 -6.13 -5.46 -16.63
C LEU A 81 -7.50 -4.87 -16.96
N THR A 82 -7.50 -3.85 -17.80
CA THR A 82 -8.71 -3.12 -18.19
C THR A 82 -8.95 -3.28 -19.69
N THR A 83 -10.19 -3.53 -20.06
CA THR A 83 -10.67 -3.48 -21.44
C THR A 83 -11.89 -2.57 -21.48
N PHE A 84 -12.02 -1.77 -22.53
CA PHE A 84 -13.12 -0.83 -22.68
C PHE A 84 -13.65 -0.84 -24.13
N ASN A 85 -14.91 -0.50 -24.28
CA ASN A 85 -15.53 -0.24 -25.57
C ASN A 85 -15.41 1.25 -25.89
N PHE A 86 -14.85 1.56 -27.03
CA PHE A 86 -14.56 2.92 -27.47
C PHE A 86 -15.44 3.30 -28.66
N ASP A 87 -16.10 4.44 -28.58
CA ASP A 87 -16.86 5.04 -29.67
C ASP A 87 -16.13 6.31 -30.17
N PRO A 88 -15.55 6.28 -31.39
CA PRO A 88 -14.80 7.42 -31.91
C PRO A 88 -15.67 8.62 -32.27
N ASP A 89 -16.98 8.43 -32.43
CA ASP A 89 -17.90 9.50 -32.83
C ASP A 89 -18.25 10.44 -31.64
N LEU A 90 -17.98 10.00 -30.42
CA LEU A 90 -18.28 10.76 -29.19
C LEU A 90 -17.09 11.58 -28.67
N THR A 91 -15.94 11.52 -29.32
CA THR A 91 -14.74 12.23 -28.85
C THR A 91 -13.84 12.65 -30.03
N SER A 92 -13.04 13.69 -29.79
CA SER A 92 -11.95 14.07 -30.71
C SER A 92 -10.65 13.30 -30.41
N ARG A 93 -10.62 12.44 -29.39
CA ARG A 93 -9.45 11.68 -28.99
C ARG A 93 -9.27 10.44 -29.86
N THR A 94 -8.02 9.99 -30.00
CA THR A 94 -7.73 8.69 -30.59
C THR A 94 -7.86 7.60 -29.51
N SER A 95 -8.10 6.36 -29.93
CA SER A 95 -8.13 5.20 -29.03
C SER A 95 -6.87 5.14 -28.15
N SER A 96 -5.69 5.37 -28.70
CA SER A 96 -4.42 5.37 -27.96
C SER A 96 -4.35 6.50 -26.92
N ALA A 97 -4.89 7.68 -27.22
CA ALA A 97 -4.94 8.78 -26.24
C ALA A 97 -5.91 8.45 -25.09
N THR A 98 -6.99 7.75 -25.39
CA THR A 98 -7.97 7.30 -24.38
C THR A 98 -7.35 6.18 -23.51
N GLU A 99 -6.59 5.25 -24.09
CA GLU A 99 -5.83 4.24 -23.32
C GLU A 99 -4.85 4.89 -22.35
N THR A 100 -4.10 5.89 -22.78
CA THR A 100 -3.17 6.65 -21.93
C THR A 100 -3.92 7.35 -20.79
N LEU A 101 -5.04 7.98 -21.10
CA LEU A 101 -5.88 8.65 -20.10
C LEU A 101 -6.40 7.67 -19.03
N ILE A 102 -6.86 6.49 -19.44
CA ILE A 102 -7.28 5.41 -18.54
C ILE A 102 -6.11 4.99 -17.65
N GLN A 103 -4.93 4.77 -18.22
CA GLN A 103 -3.75 4.36 -17.47
C GLN A 103 -3.31 5.40 -16.45
N ASP A 104 -3.29 6.67 -16.83
CA ASP A 104 -2.94 7.78 -15.94
C ASP A 104 -3.97 7.94 -14.81
N THR A 105 -5.24 7.74 -15.11
CA THR A 105 -6.32 7.76 -14.10
C THR A 105 -6.19 6.62 -13.11
N ILE A 106 -5.89 5.40 -13.57
CA ILE A 106 -5.63 4.25 -12.69
C ILE A 106 -4.43 4.56 -11.79
N ASN A 107 -3.30 5.03 -12.33
CA ASN A 107 -2.11 5.37 -11.57
C ASN A 107 -2.41 6.47 -10.53
N SER A 108 -3.14 7.50 -10.91
CA SER A 108 -3.55 8.59 -10.01
C SER A 108 -4.47 8.10 -8.91
N TYR A 109 -5.42 7.21 -9.22
CA TYR A 109 -6.29 6.60 -8.23
C TYR A 109 -5.51 5.80 -7.18
N PHE A 110 -4.54 4.99 -7.61
CA PHE A 110 -3.68 4.24 -6.72
C PHE A 110 -2.83 5.15 -5.83
N SER A 111 -2.19 6.16 -6.43
CA SER A 111 -1.35 7.11 -5.70
C SER A 111 -2.11 7.89 -4.64
N ASN A 112 -3.30 8.37 -4.98
CA ASN A 112 -4.07 9.24 -4.09
C ASN A 112 -4.86 8.47 -3.03
N ASN A 113 -5.30 7.24 -3.32
CA ASN A 113 -6.25 6.53 -2.47
C ASN A 113 -5.70 5.29 -1.77
N LEU A 114 -4.67 4.63 -2.33
CA LEU A 114 -4.27 3.28 -1.89
C LEU A 114 -2.84 3.17 -1.36
N GLN A 115 -1.98 4.14 -1.63
CA GLN A 115 -0.57 4.09 -1.21
C GLN A 115 -0.34 4.44 0.27
N LYS A 116 -1.34 4.19 1.14
CA LYS A 116 -1.27 4.40 2.59
C LYS A 116 -1.76 3.16 3.32
N PHE A 117 -1.34 3.03 4.58
CA PHE A 117 -1.80 1.93 5.43
C PHE A 117 -3.30 1.98 5.68
N GLY A 118 -3.92 0.80 5.83
CA GLY A 118 -5.34 0.67 6.16
C GLY A 118 -6.29 1.09 5.05
N ARG A 119 -5.82 1.35 3.84
CA ARG A 119 -6.69 1.70 2.71
C ARG A 119 -7.29 0.47 2.07
N VAL A 120 -8.58 0.59 1.74
CA VAL A 120 -9.36 -0.49 1.14
C VAL A 120 -9.58 -0.18 -0.34
N PHE A 121 -9.16 -1.11 -1.20
CA PHE A 121 -9.48 -1.04 -2.63
C PHE A 121 -10.93 -1.47 -2.87
N ARG A 122 -11.67 -0.66 -3.63
CA ARG A 122 -13.01 -1.00 -4.10
C ARG A 122 -13.05 -0.91 -5.63
N ARG A 123 -13.20 -2.07 -6.26
CA ARG A 123 -13.27 -2.19 -7.72
C ARG A 123 -14.36 -1.30 -8.33
N SER A 124 -15.53 -1.23 -7.69
CA SER A 124 -16.65 -0.42 -8.16
C SER A 124 -16.32 1.07 -8.22
N ASN A 125 -15.55 1.59 -7.26
CA ASN A 125 -15.17 3.00 -7.27
C ASN A 125 -14.23 3.31 -8.44
N LEU A 126 -13.25 2.44 -8.71
CA LEU A 126 -12.33 2.65 -9.83
C LEU A 126 -13.07 2.51 -11.16
N LEU A 127 -13.98 1.53 -11.31
CA LEU A 127 -14.78 1.38 -12.53
C LEU A 127 -15.65 2.61 -12.79
N ALA A 128 -16.33 3.14 -11.77
CA ALA A 128 -17.15 4.34 -11.92
C ALA A 128 -16.32 5.55 -12.39
N ILE A 129 -15.11 5.71 -11.86
CA ILE A 129 -14.19 6.78 -12.29
C ILE A 129 -13.76 6.57 -13.75
N LEU A 130 -13.49 5.32 -14.16
CA LEU A 130 -13.07 5.03 -15.53
C LEU A 130 -14.20 5.22 -16.55
N ASP A 131 -15.42 4.85 -16.20
CA ASP A 131 -16.59 5.02 -17.07
C ASP A 131 -16.99 6.51 -17.23
N ASP A 132 -16.59 7.37 -16.29
CA ASP A 132 -16.92 8.81 -16.27
C ASP A 132 -15.79 9.72 -16.81
N ILE A 133 -14.67 9.13 -17.27
CA ILE A 133 -13.52 9.91 -17.76
C ILE A 133 -13.81 10.63 -19.09
N ASP A 134 -14.50 9.93 -20.03
CA ASP A 134 -14.73 10.41 -21.39
C ASP A 134 -16.01 9.74 -21.94
N GLU A 135 -16.84 10.51 -22.60
CA GLU A 135 -18.13 10.04 -23.17
C GLU A 135 -17.94 8.92 -24.21
N SER A 136 -16.76 8.82 -24.82
CA SER A 136 -16.42 7.74 -25.76
C SER A 136 -16.24 6.37 -25.12
N ILE A 137 -16.14 6.30 -23.80
CA ILE A 137 -16.00 5.05 -23.05
C ILE A 137 -17.40 4.53 -22.71
N LEU A 138 -17.91 3.60 -23.51
CA LEU A 138 -19.26 3.08 -23.34
C LEU A 138 -19.37 2.07 -22.19
N ASN A 139 -18.31 1.32 -21.93
CA ASN A 139 -18.30 0.27 -20.92
C ASN A 139 -16.84 -0.14 -20.62
N THR A 140 -16.52 -0.28 -19.35
CA THR A 140 -15.22 -0.74 -18.89
C THR A 140 -15.32 -2.08 -18.18
N LYS A 141 -14.47 -3.04 -18.56
CA LYS A 141 -14.29 -4.32 -17.86
C LYS A 141 -12.93 -4.35 -17.20
N MET A 142 -12.89 -4.81 -15.95
CA MET A 142 -11.66 -4.85 -15.18
C MET A 142 -11.45 -6.23 -14.56
N ARG A 143 -10.23 -6.75 -14.71
CA ARG A 143 -9.73 -7.93 -13.99
C ARG A 143 -8.58 -7.50 -13.08
N ILE A 144 -8.58 -7.99 -11.86
CA ILE A 144 -7.58 -7.65 -10.85
C ILE A 144 -6.90 -8.93 -10.39
N LYS A 145 -5.58 -8.88 -10.27
CA LYS A 145 -4.78 -9.90 -9.62
C LYS A 145 -3.96 -9.27 -8.50
N ILE A 146 -3.91 -9.92 -7.35
CA ILE A 146 -3.09 -9.50 -6.23
C ILE A 146 -1.79 -10.29 -6.28
N GLN A 147 -0.66 -9.60 -6.12
CA GLN A 147 0.68 -10.18 -6.15
C GLN A 147 1.42 -9.83 -4.86
N LYS A 148 2.13 -10.80 -4.29
CA LYS A 148 3.21 -10.57 -3.33
C LYS A 148 4.55 -10.79 -4.03
N ARG A 149 5.47 -9.86 -3.82
CA ARG A 149 6.82 -9.93 -4.37
C ARG A 149 7.81 -10.10 -3.23
N PHE A 150 8.77 -10.99 -3.38
CA PHE A 150 9.88 -11.17 -2.46
C PHE A 150 11.17 -11.42 -3.24
N THR A 151 12.29 -11.05 -2.64
CA THR A 151 13.60 -11.35 -3.20
C THR A 151 14.18 -12.56 -2.48
N PRO A 152 14.36 -13.71 -3.14
CA PRO A 152 14.93 -14.88 -2.50
C PRO A 152 16.39 -14.64 -2.12
N THR A 153 16.82 -15.15 -0.97
CA THR A 153 18.23 -15.16 -0.58
C THR A 153 18.94 -16.25 -1.34
N LEU A 154 19.87 -15.87 -2.21
CA LEU A 154 20.64 -16.82 -3.03
C LEU A 154 21.62 -17.61 -2.15
N GLY A 155 21.81 -18.89 -2.48
CA GLY A 155 22.79 -19.76 -1.82
C GLY A 155 22.39 -20.34 -0.46
N VAL A 156 21.18 -20.10 0.00
CA VAL A 156 20.64 -20.65 1.26
C VAL A 156 19.28 -21.29 0.99
N ALA A 157 19.12 -22.55 1.40
CA ALA A 157 17.81 -23.19 1.40
C ALA A 157 16.95 -22.55 2.51
N ARG A 158 15.84 -21.93 2.16
CA ARG A 158 14.86 -21.33 3.07
C ARG A 158 13.45 -21.63 2.62
N ASP A 159 12.57 -21.82 3.57
CA ASP A 159 11.14 -21.87 3.31
C ASP A 159 10.59 -20.44 3.24
N TYR A 160 9.89 -20.14 2.16
CA TYR A 160 9.20 -18.86 1.97
C TYR A 160 7.69 -19.09 2.11
N GLN A 161 7.10 -18.53 3.14
CA GLN A 161 5.67 -18.57 3.36
C GLN A 161 5.03 -17.28 2.82
N ILE A 162 4.14 -17.43 1.84
CA ILE A 162 3.42 -16.30 1.25
C ILE A 162 2.00 -16.31 1.81
N ASN A 163 1.73 -15.41 2.74
CA ASN A 163 0.40 -15.23 3.30
C ASN A 163 -0.27 -14.01 2.69
N PHE A 164 -1.48 -14.16 2.18
CA PHE A 164 -2.34 -13.05 1.82
C PHE A 164 -3.21 -12.73 3.04
N PRO A 165 -3.15 -11.51 3.58
CA PRO A 165 -3.89 -11.15 4.81
C PRO A 165 -5.40 -10.99 4.59
N VAL A 166 -5.91 -11.41 3.45
CA VAL A 166 -7.33 -11.32 3.11
C VAL A 166 -7.85 -12.76 2.90
N GLU A 167 -8.83 -13.16 3.68
CA GLU A 167 -9.63 -14.35 3.35
C GLU A 167 -10.25 -14.16 1.98
N LEU A 168 -9.84 -14.99 1.04
CA LEU A 168 -10.52 -15.10 -0.24
C LEU A 168 -11.78 -15.94 0.02
N GLY A 169 -12.89 -15.29 0.28
CA GLY A 169 -14.19 -15.95 0.31
C GLY A 169 -14.45 -16.63 -1.03
N ALA A 170 -14.96 -17.87 -1.00
CA ALA A 170 -15.39 -18.56 -2.19
C ALA A 170 -16.44 -17.70 -2.91
N ALA A 171 -16.25 -17.43 -4.18
CA ALA A 171 -17.29 -16.86 -5.00
C ALA A 171 -18.38 -17.94 -5.15
N THR A 172 -19.43 -17.83 -4.35
CA THR A 172 -20.68 -18.54 -4.62
C THR A 172 -21.28 -17.91 -5.86
N GLY A 173 -21.22 -18.63 -6.98
CA GLY A 173 -21.88 -18.28 -8.24
C GLY A 173 -23.40 -18.27 -8.14
#